data_16b3c8a5c12648582e4f85045dd93d7c
#
_entry.id   16b3c8a5c12648582e4f85045dd93d7c
#
_cell.length_a   1.000
_cell.length_b   1.000
_cell.length_c   1.000
_cell.angle_alpha   90.00
_cell.angle_beta   90.00
_cell.angle_gamma   90.00
#
_symmetry.space_group_name_H-M   'P 1'
#
loop_
_entity.id
_entity.type
_entity.pdbx_description
1 polymer ?
#
loop_
_entity_poly.entity_id
_entity_poly.type
_entity_poly.pdbx_seq_one_letter_code
_entity_poly.pdbx_strand_id
1 'polypeptide(L)'
;MLFRSYEAYRAKKRAALDYEIDGLVVRANDLRVQHLLGELGGRPRAAVAFKFPSMARVTRVRGLGWETGPTGRVTPVAFVEPVEIGGAIVQNVVLHNASNVERLGIGVGDEVLVSRRNDVIPYLEEVVVKHGPAATVPTTCATCGAELAKRGEYLVCANLACRAIVEGRIHRWVGTQDIMEWGDKLVAQLVLARLVREPADLYRLEASQIAALERRGDIIAKKVLDNLRAKLPLTLPVFLASLGIDDFATETAKLVVSNGFDTLEKVQAATEEELAAIKGLGAIRAKAIVAGLAARREEIGRLLEVGVVPVAPSAGGVLSGKSFCFTGALSRPRKDYERMVEATGGTILSGVTKELSYLVMKDPSSGSSKAEKARKYGTQCIDEKAFMELVGNAG
;
A
#
# COMPACT_ATOMS: atom_id res chain seq x y z
N MET A 1 1.40 1.45 39.40
CA MET A 1 2.71 0.96 38.90
C MET A 1 2.94 1.35 37.43
N LEU A 2 2.05 1.05 36.51
CA LEU A 2 2.17 1.33 35.04
C LEU A 2 2.41 2.81 34.73
N PHE A 3 1.65 3.72 35.33
CA PHE A 3 1.79 5.17 35.11
C PHE A 3 3.18 5.69 35.54
N ARG A 4 3.70 5.20 36.65
CA ARG A 4 5.07 5.57 37.12
C ARG A 4 6.16 5.07 36.15
N SER A 5 5.97 3.89 35.54
CA SER A 5 6.91 3.38 34.55
C SER A 5 6.86 4.23 33.26
N TYR A 6 5.66 4.61 32.79
CA TYR A 6 5.50 5.49 31.65
C TYR A 6 6.20 6.83 31.84
N GLU A 7 5.96 7.51 33.00
CA GLU A 7 6.59 8.78 33.30
C GLU A 7 8.12 8.67 33.43
N ALA A 8 8.63 7.56 34.03
CA ALA A 8 10.07 7.34 34.12
C ALA A 8 10.73 7.16 32.73
N TYR A 9 10.07 6.45 31.82
CA TYR A 9 10.57 6.33 30.45
C TYR A 9 10.46 7.65 29.68
N ARG A 10 9.31 8.33 29.78
CA ARG A 10 9.10 9.63 29.14
C ARG A 10 10.15 10.66 29.56
N ALA A 11 10.41 10.77 30.88
CA ALA A 11 11.25 11.82 31.42
C ALA A 11 12.77 11.55 31.33
N LYS A 12 13.21 10.30 31.51
CA LYS A 12 14.64 9.99 31.70
C LYS A 12 15.15 8.80 30.91
N LYS A 13 14.41 7.67 30.89
CA LYS A 13 14.95 6.41 30.39
C LYS A 13 15.01 6.38 28.86
N ARG A 14 14.08 7.07 28.16
CA ARG A 14 14.05 7.15 26.68
C ARG A 14 15.38 7.65 26.12
N ALA A 15 15.92 8.72 26.69
CA ALA A 15 17.18 9.31 26.23
C ALA A 15 18.43 8.46 26.48
N ALA A 16 18.33 7.46 27.38
CA ALA A 16 19.43 6.56 27.72
C ALA A 16 19.43 5.24 26.94
N LEU A 17 18.42 5.02 26.09
CA LEU A 17 18.37 3.86 25.21
C LEU A 17 19.25 4.07 23.97
N ASP A 18 19.85 3.01 23.48
CA ASP A 18 20.62 2.97 22.23
C ASP A 18 19.74 2.80 20.97
N TYR A 19 18.42 2.85 21.14
CA TYR A 19 17.40 2.81 20.10
C TYR A 19 16.23 3.73 20.44
N GLU A 20 15.52 4.19 19.44
CA GLU A 20 14.36 5.06 19.60
C GLU A 20 13.10 4.27 19.94
N ILE A 21 12.26 4.84 20.83
CA ILE A 21 10.93 4.31 21.16
C ILE A 21 9.89 5.43 21.07
N ASP A 22 8.72 5.12 20.51
CA ASP A 22 7.58 6.04 20.38
C ASP A 22 6.54 5.89 21.50
N GLY A 23 6.71 4.87 22.35
CA GLY A 23 5.81 4.57 23.45
C GLY A 23 6.16 3.27 24.15
N LEU A 24 5.28 2.86 25.05
CA LEU A 24 5.37 1.60 25.79
C LEU A 24 4.18 0.72 25.47
N VAL A 25 4.40 -0.58 25.36
CA VAL A 25 3.32 -1.57 25.23
C VAL A 25 3.11 -2.23 26.60
N VAL A 26 1.91 -2.11 27.11
CA VAL A 26 1.45 -2.81 28.31
C VAL A 26 0.66 -4.04 27.88
N ARG A 27 1.08 -5.20 28.34
CA ARG A 27 0.45 -6.49 27.99
C ARG A 27 0.06 -7.24 29.26
N ALA A 28 -1.06 -7.95 29.22
CA ALA A 28 -1.42 -8.89 30.27
C ALA A 28 -0.31 -9.95 30.42
N ASN A 29 0.18 -10.15 31.65
CA ASN A 29 1.28 -11.09 31.89
C ASN A 29 0.84 -12.56 31.82
N ASP A 30 -0.42 -12.87 32.16
CA ASP A 30 -0.97 -14.23 32.07
C ASP A 30 -1.30 -14.60 30.62
N LEU A 31 -0.64 -15.62 30.09
CA LEU A 31 -0.86 -16.12 28.73
C LEU A 31 -2.28 -16.65 28.51
N ARG A 32 -2.94 -17.17 29.55
CA ARG A 32 -4.34 -17.64 29.46
C ARG A 32 -5.26 -16.46 29.21
N VAL A 33 -5.02 -15.32 29.88
CA VAL A 33 -5.76 -14.07 29.62
C VAL A 33 -5.52 -13.56 28.21
N GLN A 34 -4.27 -13.62 27.70
CA GLN A 34 -3.97 -13.23 26.32
C GLN A 34 -4.73 -14.09 25.31
N HIS A 35 -4.78 -15.41 25.52
CA HIS A 35 -5.54 -16.33 24.68
C HIS A 35 -7.05 -16.11 24.75
N LEU A 36 -7.58 -15.87 25.95
CA LEU A 36 -9.01 -15.62 26.18
C LEU A 36 -9.50 -14.35 25.48
N LEU A 37 -8.72 -13.29 25.54
CA LEU A 37 -9.03 -12.01 24.91
C LEU A 37 -8.86 -12.04 23.37
N GLY A 38 -7.98 -12.90 22.87
CA GLY A 38 -7.75 -13.10 21.44
C GLY A 38 -7.19 -11.86 20.74
N GLU A 39 -7.42 -11.79 19.43
CA GLU A 39 -6.93 -10.72 18.55
C GLU A 39 -8.09 -10.05 17.80
N LEU A 40 -7.90 -8.80 17.43
CA LEU A 40 -8.80 -8.06 16.55
C LEU A 40 -7.98 -7.44 15.42
N GLY A 41 -8.21 -7.89 14.18
CA GLY A 41 -7.45 -7.40 13.01
C GLY A 41 -5.94 -7.63 13.13
N GLY A 42 -5.52 -8.79 13.66
CA GLY A 42 -4.12 -9.15 13.89
C GLY A 42 -3.44 -8.43 15.06
N ARG A 43 -4.21 -7.68 15.88
CA ARG A 43 -3.72 -6.99 17.05
C ARG A 43 -4.20 -7.67 18.34
N PRO A 44 -3.30 -8.01 19.28
CA PRO A 44 -3.69 -8.65 20.53
C PRO A 44 -4.55 -7.73 21.40
N ARG A 45 -5.75 -8.17 21.78
CA ARG A 45 -6.65 -7.41 22.67
C ARG A 45 -6.14 -7.33 24.11
N ALA A 46 -5.19 -8.20 24.46
CA ALA A 46 -4.53 -8.21 25.78
C ALA A 46 -3.36 -7.22 25.89
N ALA A 47 -3.14 -6.37 24.88
CA ALA A 47 -2.06 -5.38 24.87
C ALA A 47 -2.60 -3.98 24.52
N VAL A 48 -2.06 -2.97 25.19
CA VAL A 48 -2.38 -1.55 24.94
C VAL A 48 -1.08 -0.77 24.78
N ALA A 49 -0.99 0.03 23.73
CA ALA A 49 0.12 0.93 23.50
C ALA A 49 -0.14 2.30 24.15
N PHE A 50 0.82 2.77 24.95
CA PHE A 50 0.87 4.13 25.47
C PHE A 50 1.93 4.90 24.72
N LYS A 51 1.50 5.75 23.79
CA LYS A 51 2.39 6.60 22.99
C LYS A 51 2.90 7.77 23.81
N PHE A 52 4.18 8.15 23.60
CA PHE A 52 4.68 9.42 24.12
C PHE A 52 4.06 10.60 23.36
N PRO A 53 3.97 11.80 23.97
CA PRO A 53 3.61 13.00 23.24
C PRO A 53 4.58 13.21 22.06
N SER A 54 4.03 13.52 20.91
CA SER A 54 4.83 13.83 19.72
C SER A 54 5.70 15.05 19.97
N MET A 55 6.96 15.00 19.55
CA MET A 55 7.81 16.18 19.55
C MET A 55 7.29 17.18 18.52
N ALA A 56 7.22 18.44 18.91
CA ALA A 56 6.81 19.52 18.04
C ALA A 56 7.83 20.66 18.05
N ARG A 57 7.94 21.39 16.96
CA ARG A 57 8.78 22.57 16.77
C ARG A 57 8.06 23.62 15.97
N VAL A 58 8.38 24.87 16.23
CA VAL A 58 7.93 26.01 15.42
C VAL A 58 8.89 26.16 14.25
N THR A 59 8.31 26.36 13.06
CA THR A 59 9.04 26.65 11.83
C THR A 59 8.23 27.61 10.97
N ARG A 60 8.84 28.15 9.89
CA ARG A 60 8.21 29.14 9.02
C ARG A 60 7.80 28.54 7.69
N VAL A 61 6.61 28.91 7.21
CA VAL A 61 6.09 28.50 5.90
C VAL A 61 6.83 29.26 4.79
N ARG A 62 7.49 28.53 3.90
CA ARG A 62 8.20 29.06 2.71
C ARG A 62 7.31 29.11 1.47
N GLY A 63 6.31 28.23 1.41
CA GLY A 63 5.41 28.12 0.27
C GLY A 63 4.32 27.07 0.51
N LEU A 64 3.32 27.09 -0.37
CA LEU A 64 2.30 26.05 -0.44
C LEU A 64 2.24 25.50 -1.85
N GLY A 65 2.18 24.17 -1.96
CA GLY A 65 1.99 23.43 -3.20
C GLY A 65 0.66 22.70 -3.21
N TRP A 66 0.17 22.38 -4.40
CA TRP A 66 -1.06 21.64 -4.62
C TRP A 66 -0.78 20.50 -5.60
N GLU A 67 -0.69 19.28 -5.07
CA GLU A 67 -0.27 18.11 -5.82
C GLU A 67 -1.49 17.26 -6.22
N THR A 68 -1.59 16.95 -7.52
CA THR A 68 -2.66 16.09 -8.03
C THR A 68 -2.23 14.62 -7.95
N GLY A 69 -2.97 13.84 -7.20
CA GLY A 69 -2.73 12.40 -7.05
C GLY A 69 -3.39 11.55 -8.16
N PRO A 70 -3.19 10.22 -8.12
CA PRO A 70 -3.65 9.27 -9.14
C PRO A 70 -5.18 9.18 -9.29
N THR A 71 -5.93 9.55 -8.27
CA THR A 71 -7.41 9.61 -8.28
C THR A 71 -7.95 10.97 -8.72
N GLY A 72 -7.07 11.90 -9.09
CA GLY A 72 -7.43 13.29 -9.37
C GLY A 72 -7.56 14.17 -8.11
N ARG A 73 -7.47 13.58 -6.92
CA ARG A 73 -7.53 14.31 -5.65
C ARG A 73 -6.35 15.25 -5.53
N VAL A 74 -6.60 16.53 -5.22
CA VAL A 74 -5.56 17.55 -5.07
C VAL A 74 -5.25 17.72 -3.60
N THR A 75 -4.01 17.46 -3.23
CA THR A 75 -3.52 17.47 -1.86
C THR A 75 -2.64 18.69 -1.63
N PRO A 76 -2.94 19.58 -0.67
CA PRO A 76 -2.09 20.69 -0.32
C PRO A 76 -0.89 20.24 0.52
N VAL A 77 0.28 20.84 0.23
CA VAL A 77 1.53 20.60 0.96
C VAL A 77 2.12 21.95 1.36
N ALA A 78 2.45 22.11 2.63
CA ALA A 78 3.22 23.25 3.12
C ALA A 78 4.72 22.92 3.01
N PHE A 79 5.48 23.77 2.33
CA PHE A 79 6.92 23.78 2.35
C PHE A 79 7.38 24.69 3.50
N VAL A 80 8.13 24.14 4.43
CA VAL A 80 8.59 24.86 5.62
C VAL A 80 10.10 25.01 5.63
N GLU A 81 10.61 25.96 6.42
CA GLU A 81 12.06 25.98 6.71
C GLU A 81 12.46 24.66 7.36
N PRO A 82 13.63 24.10 6.98
CA PRO A 82 14.08 22.83 7.54
C PRO A 82 14.12 22.88 9.06
N VAL A 83 13.42 21.98 9.70
CA VAL A 83 13.36 21.88 11.16
C VAL A 83 13.58 20.44 11.60
N GLU A 84 14.45 20.25 12.58
CA GLU A 84 14.71 18.93 13.15
C GLU A 84 13.65 18.57 14.18
N ILE A 85 12.96 17.45 13.97
CA ILE A 85 11.95 16.91 14.89
C ILE A 85 12.21 15.41 15.06
N GLY A 86 12.63 15.00 16.26
CA GLY A 86 12.86 13.58 16.56
C GLY A 86 13.85 12.91 15.59
N GLY A 87 15.04 13.51 15.43
CA GLY A 87 16.12 12.96 14.60
C GLY A 87 15.90 13.04 13.08
N ALA A 88 14.78 13.64 12.60
CA ALA A 88 14.54 13.82 11.17
C ALA A 88 14.32 15.29 10.80
N ILE A 89 14.86 15.70 9.66
CA ILE A 89 14.66 17.05 9.11
C ILE A 89 13.33 17.06 8.34
N VAL A 90 12.38 17.88 8.80
CA VAL A 90 11.09 18.11 8.17
C VAL A 90 11.15 19.37 7.31
N GLN A 91 10.74 19.25 6.04
CA GLN A 91 10.66 20.37 5.08
C GLN A 91 9.30 20.43 4.38
N ASN A 92 8.56 19.30 4.34
CA ASN A 92 7.28 19.19 3.66
C ASN A 92 6.25 18.63 4.65
N VAL A 93 5.10 19.30 4.74
CA VAL A 93 4.01 18.89 5.62
C VAL A 93 2.72 18.82 4.83
N VAL A 94 2.11 17.65 4.76
CA VAL A 94 0.84 17.45 4.07
C VAL A 94 -0.29 18.11 4.87
N LEU A 95 -1.10 18.94 4.20
CA LEU A 95 -2.25 19.64 4.80
C LEU A 95 -3.59 18.93 4.56
N HIS A 96 -3.57 17.71 4.07
CA HIS A 96 -4.67 16.77 3.86
C HIS A 96 -5.68 17.18 2.78
N ASN A 97 -6.35 18.35 2.90
CA ASN A 97 -7.38 18.80 1.97
C ASN A 97 -7.51 20.33 1.96
N ALA A 98 -8.29 20.86 1.02
CA ALA A 98 -8.49 22.28 0.86
C ALA A 98 -9.21 22.92 2.08
N SER A 99 -10.20 22.24 2.63
CA SER A 99 -10.95 22.73 3.81
C SER A 99 -10.03 22.89 5.03
N ASN A 100 -9.01 22.05 5.18
CA ASN A 100 -8.03 22.20 6.24
C ASN A 100 -7.13 23.43 6.04
N VAL A 101 -6.76 23.76 4.81
CA VAL A 101 -6.03 25.00 4.48
C VAL A 101 -6.87 26.23 4.81
N GLU A 102 -8.16 26.22 4.41
CA GLU A 102 -9.12 27.29 4.73
C GLU A 102 -9.27 27.44 6.25
N ARG A 103 -9.45 26.34 6.98
CA ARG A 103 -9.59 26.32 8.45
C ARG A 103 -8.35 26.85 9.17
N LEU A 104 -7.18 26.47 8.74
CA LEU A 104 -5.91 26.95 9.31
C LEU A 104 -5.66 28.41 8.96
N GLY A 105 -6.19 28.85 7.83
CA GLY A 105 -5.94 30.15 7.25
C GLY A 105 -4.46 30.41 7.01
N ILE A 106 -3.68 29.38 6.77
CA ILE A 106 -2.22 29.42 6.63
C ILE A 106 -1.78 30.21 5.41
N GLY A 107 -0.69 30.97 5.55
CA GLY A 107 -0.06 31.74 4.49
C GLY A 107 1.47 31.62 4.46
N VAL A 108 2.07 32.11 3.40
CA VAL A 108 3.53 32.17 3.28
C VAL A 108 4.09 33.17 4.30
N GLY A 109 5.15 32.78 5.00
CA GLY A 109 5.78 33.56 6.05
C GLY A 109 5.24 33.27 7.45
N ASP A 110 4.07 32.62 7.60
CA ASP A 110 3.50 32.27 8.90
C ASP A 110 4.41 31.33 9.68
N GLU A 111 4.44 31.49 11.00
CA GLU A 111 5.07 30.56 11.91
C GLU A 111 4.06 29.48 12.33
N VAL A 112 4.45 28.24 12.16
CA VAL A 112 3.57 27.07 12.35
C VAL A 112 4.20 26.06 13.31
N LEU A 113 3.37 25.45 14.14
CA LEU A 113 3.76 24.35 15.00
C LEU A 113 3.65 23.04 14.20
N VAL A 114 4.78 22.38 14.00
CA VAL A 114 4.86 21.09 13.30
C VAL A 114 5.26 20.00 14.26
N SER A 115 4.54 18.89 14.26
CA SER A 115 4.86 17.67 15.01
C SER A 115 5.14 16.50 14.08
N ARG A 116 5.74 15.43 14.60
CA ARG A 116 5.79 14.12 13.92
C ARG A 116 4.88 13.17 14.66
N ARG A 117 3.69 12.93 14.12
CA ARG A 117 2.74 11.98 14.71
C ARG A 117 3.26 10.56 14.58
N ASN A 118 3.23 9.81 15.68
CA ASN A 118 3.85 8.48 15.81
C ASN A 118 5.34 8.45 15.44
N ASP A 119 6.04 9.56 15.63
CA ASP A 119 7.46 9.77 15.27
C ASP A 119 7.82 9.50 13.78
N VAL A 120 6.82 9.51 12.89
CA VAL A 120 6.96 9.22 11.46
C VAL A 120 6.42 10.34 10.57
N ILE A 121 5.14 10.70 10.71
CA ILE A 121 4.43 11.56 9.75
C ILE A 121 4.41 13.00 10.24
N PRO A 122 5.01 13.96 9.48
CA PRO A 122 4.89 15.39 9.77
C PRO A 122 3.44 15.84 9.73
N TYR A 123 3.02 16.57 10.74
CA TYR A 123 1.67 17.10 10.87
C TYR A 123 1.73 18.58 11.32
N LEU A 124 0.97 19.45 10.65
CA LEU A 124 0.85 20.84 11.04
C LEU A 124 -0.31 20.97 12.05
N GLU A 125 0.04 21.29 13.28
CA GLU A 125 -0.92 21.36 14.38
C GLU A 125 -1.71 22.68 14.32
N GLU A 126 -1.00 23.82 14.25
CA GLU A 126 -1.59 25.15 14.23
C GLU A 126 -0.67 26.20 13.64
N VAL A 127 -1.25 27.36 13.30
CA VAL A 127 -0.51 28.58 12.96
C VAL A 127 -0.30 29.36 14.26
N VAL A 128 0.96 29.52 14.67
CA VAL A 128 1.34 30.17 15.94
C VAL A 128 1.38 31.69 15.77
N VAL A 129 2.00 32.16 14.67
CA VAL A 129 2.09 33.60 14.34
C VAL A 129 1.75 33.80 12.88
N LYS A 130 0.84 34.71 12.64
CA LYS A 130 0.44 35.17 11.31
C LYS A 130 1.37 36.27 10.82
N HIS A 131 1.92 36.10 9.60
CA HIS A 131 2.75 37.12 8.96
C HIS A 131 2.25 37.54 7.58
N GLY A 132 1.35 36.79 6.98
CA GLY A 132 0.84 37.06 5.64
C GLY A 132 -0.64 36.76 5.46
N PRO A 133 -1.19 37.06 4.28
CA PRO A 133 -2.56 36.67 3.94
C PRO A 133 -2.67 35.14 3.87
N ALA A 134 -3.89 34.65 4.15
CA ALA A 134 -4.19 33.22 3.96
C ALA A 134 -3.96 32.81 2.50
N ALA A 135 -3.47 31.61 2.31
CA ALA A 135 -3.26 31.06 0.98
C ALA A 135 -4.57 30.90 0.21
N THR A 136 -4.56 31.29 -1.05
CA THR A 136 -5.69 31.10 -1.93
C THR A 136 -5.80 29.65 -2.37
N VAL A 137 -6.99 29.08 -2.24
CA VAL A 137 -7.31 27.75 -2.74
C VAL A 137 -7.41 27.82 -4.27
N PRO A 138 -6.69 26.95 -5.02
CA PRO A 138 -6.69 27.03 -6.48
C PRO A 138 -8.03 26.59 -7.07
N THR A 139 -8.41 27.21 -8.17
CA THR A 139 -9.56 26.84 -8.98
C THR A 139 -9.18 25.96 -10.17
N THR A 140 -7.89 25.90 -10.50
CA THR A 140 -7.37 25.12 -11.62
C THR A 140 -6.27 24.15 -11.18
N CYS A 141 -6.17 23.02 -11.86
CA CYS A 141 -5.15 21.99 -11.62
C CYS A 141 -3.76 22.52 -12.00
N ALA A 142 -2.82 22.49 -11.06
CA ALA A 142 -1.44 22.93 -11.29
C ALA A 142 -0.71 22.13 -12.36
N THR A 143 -1.12 20.87 -12.62
CA THR A 143 -0.47 19.99 -13.60
C THR A 143 -1.01 20.16 -15.02
N CYS A 144 -2.32 20.34 -15.20
CA CYS A 144 -2.93 20.33 -16.54
C CYS A 144 -3.80 21.56 -16.85
N GLY A 145 -3.97 22.51 -15.92
CA GLY A 145 -4.76 23.72 -16.11
C GLY A 145 -6.28 23.53 -16.10
N ALA A 146 -6.78 22.29 -16.03
CA ALA A 146 -8.22 22.03 -16.00
C ALA A 146 -8.85 22.57 -14.71
N GLU A 147 -10.12 22.99 -14.80
CA GLU A 147 -10.90 23.42 -13.65
C GLU A 147 -11.03 22.33 -12.61
N LEU A 148 -10.90 22.70 -11.33
CA LEU A 148 -11.01 21.78 -10.20
C LEU A 148 -12.45 21.77 -9.67
N ALA A 149 -13.00 20.58 -9.46
CA ALA A 149 -14.30 20.40 -8.81
C ALA A 149 -14.11 20.20 -7.30
N LYS A 150 -14.94 20.84 -6.50
CA LYS A 150 -15.01 20.58 -5.04
C LYS A 150 -15.90 19.36 -4.79
N ARG A 151 -15.35 18.33 -4.15
CA ARG A 151 -16.08 17.12 -3.72
C ARG A 151 -15.89 16.93 -2.22
N GLY A 152 -16.87 17.37 -1.43
CA GLY A 152 -16.73 17.43 0.02
C GLY A 152 -15.59 18.35 0.43
N GLU A 153 -14.65 17.86 1.20
CA GLU A 153 -13.47 18.61 1.68
C GLU A 153 -12.31 18.63 0.67
N TYR A 154 -12.43 17.91 -0.45
CA TYR A 154 -11.35 17.76 -1.42
C TYR A 154 -11.60 18.55 -2.70
N LEU A 155 -10.51 19.01 -3.31
CA LEU A 155 -10.49 19.43 -4.70
C LEU A 155 -10.14 18.23 -5.57
N VAL A 156 -10.75 18.13 -6.74
CA VAL A 156 -10.54 17.00 -7.66
C VAL A 156 -10.36 17.53 -9.08
N CYS A 157 -9.28 17.11 -9.73
CA CYS A 157 -9.08 17.25 -11.15
C CYS A 157 -9.86 16.15 -11.87
N ALA A 158 -10.87 16.52 -12.66
CA ALA A 158 -11.68 15.56 -13.42
C ALA A 158 -11.07 15.18 -14.79
N ASN A 159 -9.97 15.80 -15.19
CA ASN A 159 -9.33 15.52 -16.47
C ASN A 159 -8.51 14.22 -16.37
N LEU A 160 -9.08 13.11 -16.86
CA LEU A 160 -8.43 11.80 -16.86
C LEU A 160 -7.13 11.75 -17.68
N ALA A 161 -6.94 12.72 -18.62
CA ALA A 161 -5.70 12.89 -19.38
C ALA A 161 -4.66 13.76 -18.63
N CYS A 162 -4.94 14.20 -17.40
CA CYS A 162 -3.98 14.91 -16.57
C CYS A 162 -2.75 14.03 -16.34
N ARG A 163 -1.56 14.58 -16.64
CA ARG A 163 -0.29 13.86 -16.51
C ARG A 163 -0.13 13.23 -15.13
N ALA A 164 -0.41 13.95 -14.07
CA ALA A 164 -0.29 13.42 -12.71
C ALA A 164 -1.23 12.22 -12.45
N ILE A 165 -2.44 12.25 -13.01
CA ILE A 165 -3.39 11.13 -12.91
C ILE A 165 -2.88 9.93 -13.70
N VAL A 166 -2.42 10.14 -14.93
CA VAL A 166 -1.89 9.07 -15.78
C VAL A 166 -0.66 8.43 -15.14
N GLU A 167 0.35 9.24 -14.75
CA GLU A 167 1.54 8.75 -14.05
C GLU A 167 1.18 7.95 -12.80
N GLY A 168 0.29 8.48 -11.96
CA GLY A 168 -0.13 7.81 -10.74
C GLY A 168 -0.88 6.50 -10.98
N ARG A 169 -1.68 6.41 -12.05
CA ARG A 169 -2.35 5.15 -12.44
C ARG A 169 -1.36 4.10 -12.93
N ILE A 170 -0.37 4.52 -13.74
CA ILE A 170 0.71 3.64 -14.18
C ILE A 170 1.53 3.14 -12.99
N HIS A 171 1.93 4.03 -12.09
CA HIS A 171 2.66 3.65 -10.87
C HIS A 171 1.87 2.67 -10.00
N ARG A 172 0.56 2.89 -9.86
CA ARG A 172 -0.29 1.94 -9.13
C ARG A 172 -0.32 0.59 -9.82
N TRP A 173 -0.49 0.56 -11.14
CA TRP A 173 -0.52 -0.68 -11.93
C TRP A 173 0.76 -1.48 -11.75
N VAL A 174 1.91 -0.87 -11.99
CA VAL A 174 3.21 -1.55 -11.89
C VAL A 174 3.61 -1.84 -10.44
N GLY A 175 3.29 -0.95 -9.50
CA GLY A 175 3.62 -1.10 -8.09
C GLY A 175 2.82 -2.19 -7.39
N THR A 176 1.52 -2.32 -7.69
CA THR A 176 0.68 -3.39 -7.11
C THR A 176 1.18 -4.77 -7.52
N GLN A 177 1.71 -4.89 -8.74
CA GLN A 177 2.28 -6.13 -9.28
C GLN A 177 3.76 -6.31 -8.91
N ASP A 178 4.39 -5.30 -8.27
CA ASP A 178 5.81 -5.31 -7.92
C ASP A 178 6.70 -5.54 -9.16
N ILE A 179 6.44 -4.77 -10.24
CA ILE A 179 7.19 -4.86 -11.49
C ILE A 179 8.46 -4.02 -11.37
N MET A 180 9.60 -4.66 -11.47
CA MET A 180 10.90 -4.00 -11.36
C MET A 180 11.21 -3.09 -12.57
N GLU A 181 12.03 -2.07 -12.36
CA GLU A 181 12.56 -1.11 -13.35
C GLU A 181 11.55 -0.08 -13.88
N TRP A 182 10.31 -0.04 -13.38
CA TRP A 182 9.26 0.92 -13.71
C TRP A 182 9.23 2.10 -12.72
N GLY A 183 10.38 2.76 -12.52
CA GLY A 183 10.47 3.91 -11.62
C GLY A 183 9.95 5.22 -12.22
N ASP A 184 9.83 6.25 -11.37
CA ASP A 184 9.22 7.56 -11.68
C ASP A 184 9.75 8.19 -12.96
N LYS A 185 11.06 8.14 -13.19
CA LYS A 185 11.70 8.74 -14.38
C LYS A 185 11.24 8.08 -15.68
N LEU A 186 11.10 6.75 -15.71
CA LEU A 186 10.64 6.05 -16.91
C LEU A 186 9.18 6.36 -17.19
N VAL A 187 8.33 6.26 -16.17
CA VAL A 187 6.90 6.54 -16.31
C VAL A 187 6.67 7.97 -16.78
N ALA A 188 7.34 8.96 -16.18
CA ALA A 188 7.25 10.35 -16.59
C ALA A 188 7.69 10.56 -18.04
N GLN A 189 8.79 9.94 -18.49
CA GLN A 189 9.26 10.02 -19.88
C GLN A 189 8.24 9.45 -20.86
N LEU A 190 7.67 8.27 -20.57
CA LEU A 190 6.67 7.61 -21.43
C LEU A 190 5.40 8.45 -21.55
N VAL A 191 4.93 9.03 -20.43
CA VAL A 191 3.73 9.87 -20.43
C VAL A 191 3.98 11.20 -21.16
N LEU A 192 5.14 11.85 -20.95
CA LEU A 192 5.54 13.07 -21.67
C LEU A 192 5.66 12.84 -23.18
N ALA A 193 6.22 11.70 -23.57
CA ALA A 193 6.31 11.28 -24.98
C ALA A 193 4.95 10.84 -25.58
N ARG A 194 3.88 10.83 -24.78
CA ARG A 194 2.54 10.36 -25.15
C ARG A 194 2.47 8.92 -25.64
N LEU A 195 3.47 8.11 -25.26
CA LEU A 195 3.52 6.68 -25.58
C LEU A 195 2.58 5.87 -24.67
N VAL A 196 2.29 6.38 -23.47
CA VAL A 196 1.44 5.73 -22.46
C VAL A 196 0.44 6.74 -21.92
N ARG A 197 -0.84 6.38 -21.90
CA ARG A 197 -1.98 7.14 -21.36
C ARG A 197 -2.77 6.33 -20.33
N GLU A 198 -2.63 5.01 -20.38
CA GLU A 198 -3.32 4.07 -19.49
C GLU A 198 -2.52 2.76 -19.35
N PRO A 199 -2.84 1.89 -18.38
CA PRO A 199 -2.13 0.63 -18.16
C PRO A 199 -2.08 -0.30 -19.38
N ALA A 200 -3.12 -0.34 -20.22
CA ALA A 200 -3.14 -1.18 -21.43
C ALA A 200 -2.04 -0.81 -22.43
N ASP A 201 -1.65 0.48 -22.50
CA ASP A 201 -0.61 0.94 -23.41
C ASP A 201 0.77 0.36 -23.08
N LEU A 202 1.02 0.00 -21.81
CA LEU A 202 2.28 -0.62 -21.39
C LEU A 202 2.56 -1.91 -22.18
N TYR A 203 1.52 -2.68 -22.49
CA TYR A 203 1.62 -3.97 -23.17
C TYR A 203 1.71 -3.82 -24.70
N ARG A 204 1.47 -2.60 -25.23
CA ARG A 204 1.64 -2.24 -26.64
C ARG A 204 3.02 -1.65 -26.94
N LEU A 205 3.80 -1.31 -25.89
CA LEU A 205 5.12 -0.71 -26.07
C LEU A 205 6.09 -1.65 -26.77
N GLU A 206 6.89 -1.06 -27.67
CA GLU A 206 8.03 -1.71 -28.32
C GLU A 206 9.35 -1.28 -27.66
N ALA A 207 10.34 -2.16 -27.70
CA ALA A 207 11.66 -1.87 -27.13
C ALA A 207 12.32 -0.64 -27.75
N SER A 208 12.16 -0.44 -29.06
CA SER A 208 12.66 0.73 -29.80
C SER A 208 12.13 2.06 -29.26
N GLN A 209 10.86 2.11 -28.84
CA GLN A 209 10.24 3.31 -28.26
C GLN A 209 10.85 3.68 -26.92
N ILE A 210 11.14 2.67 -26.07
CA ILE A 210 11.78 2.88 -24.77
C ILE A 210 13.25 3.23 -24.97
N ALA A 211 13.96 2.57 -25.89
CA ALA A 211 15.37 2.81 -26.18
C ALA A 211 15.64 4.23 -26.70
N ALA A 212 14.65 4.82 -27.39
CA ALA A 212 14.72 6.20 -27.89
C ALA A 212 14.56 7.26 -26.78
N LEU A 213 14.18 6.88 -25.56
CA LEU A 213 14.08 7.81 -24.43
C LEU A 213 15.45 8.17 -23.87
N GLU A 214 15.56 9.37 -23.27
CA GLU A 214 16.80 9.86 -22.69
C GLU A 214 17.40 8.88 -21.67
N ARG A 215 18.68 8.56 -21.83
CA ARG A 215 19.46 7.65 -20.97
C ARG A 215 18.88 6.24 -20.89
N ARG A 216 18.22 5.77 -21.95
CA ARG A 216 17.71 4.40 -22.11
C ARG A 216 18.43 3.77 -23.30
N GLY A 217 18.74 2.52 -23.21
CA GLY A 217 19.32 1.76 -24.31
C GLY A 217 18.56 0.44 -24.49
N ASP A 218 18.87 -0.30 -25.54
CA ASP A 218 18.16 -1.53 -25.91
C ASP A 218 18.10 -2.57 -24.81
N ILE A 219 19.20 -2.71 -24.03
CA ILE A 219 19.28 -3.68 -22.94
C ILE A 219 18.26 -3.32 -21.83
N ILE A 220 18.17 -2.03 -21.46
CA ILE A 220 17.23 -1.55 -20.45
C ILE A 220 15.80 -1.66 -20.97
N ALA A 221 15.56 -1.28 -22.23
CA ALA A 221 14.26 -1.36 -22.86
C ALA A 221 13.71 -2.79 -22.87
N LYS A 222 14.54 -3.74 -23.28
CA LYS A 222 14.18 -5.16 -23.26
C LYS A 222 13.89 -5.64 -21.84
N LYS A 223 14.75 -5.36 -20.88
CA LYS A 223 14.58 -5.75 -19.46
C LYS A 223 13.26 -5.23 -18.87
N VAL A 224 12.93 -3.98 -19.15
CA VAL A 224 11.68 -3.34 -18.67
C VAL A 224 10.45 -4.08 -19.19
N LEU A 225 10.43 -4.39 -20.50
CA LEU A 225 9.31 -5.12 -21.12
C LEU A 225 9.26 -6.58 -20.68
N ASP A 226 10.39 -7.24 -20.53
CA ASP A 226 10.45 -8.62 -20.04
C ASP A 226 9.92 -8.70 -18.60
N ASN A 227 10.29 -7.75 -17.73
CA ASN A 227 9.77 -7.68 -16.36
C ASN A 227 8.25 -7.48 -16.32
N LEU A 228 7.69 -6.67 -17.22
CA LEU A 228 6.25 -6.45 -17.34
C LEU A 228 5.54 -7.75 -17.75
N ARG A 229 6.01 -8.38 -18.83
CA ARG A 229 5.40 -9.59 -19.39
C ARG A 229 5.54 -10.81 -18.48
N ALA A 230 6.62 -10.90 -17.72
CA ALA A 230 6.86 -11.98 -16.75
C ALA A 230 5.85 -12.01 -15.59
N LYS A 231 5.05 -10.96 -15.41
CA LYS A 231 3.99 -10.93 -14.38
C LYS A 231 2.68 -11.55 -14.87
N LEU A 232 2.55 -11.84 -16.16
CA LEU A 232 1.35 -12.47 -16.70
C LEU A 232 1.44 -14.01 -16.59
N PRO A 233 0.29 -14.68 -16.37
CA PRO A 233 -1.04 -14.13 -16.13
C PRO A 233 -1.17 -13.56 -14.71
N LEU A 234 -2.01 -12.52 -14.55
CA LEU A 234 -2.32 -11.96 -13.23
C LEU A 234 -3.40 -12.78 -12.52
N THR A 235 -3.28 -12.98 -11.21
CA THR A 235 -4.42 -13.48 -10.44
C THR A 235 -5.51 -12.40 -10.35
N LEU A 236 -6.77 -12.81 -10.31
CA LEU A 236 -7.91 -11.88 -10.25
C LEU A 236 -7.79 -10.84 -9.12
N PRO A 237 -7.41 -11.19 -7.87
CA PRO A 237 -7.23 -10.18 -6.82
C PRO A 237 -6.15 -9.13 -7.14
N VAL A 238 -5.02 -9.53 -7.74
CA VAL A 238 -3.94 -8.62 -8.13
C VAL A 238 -4.40 -7.71 -9.27
N PHE A 239 -5.07 -8.27 -10.30
CA PHE A 239 -5.65 -7.49 -11.39
C PHE A 239 -6.60 -6.40 -10.86
N LEU A 240 -7.57 -6.78 -10.02
CA LEU A 240 -8.55 -5.86 -9.45
C LEU A 240 -7.91 -4.75 -8.61
N ALA A 241 -6.95 -5.10 -7.75
CA ALA A 241 -6.22 -4.14 -6.94
C ALA A 241 -5.39 -3.16 -7.78
N SER A 242 -4.84 -3.62 -8.93
CA SER A 242 -4.04 -2.81 -9.84
C SER A 242 -4.86 -1.74 -10.57
N LEU A 243 -6.18 -1.92 -10.70
CA LEU A 243 -7.08 -0.93 -11.31
C LEU A 243 -7.17 0.39 -10.52
N GLY A 244 -6.76 0.39 -9.25
CA GLY A 244 -6.76 1.60 -8.41
C GLY A 244 -8.15 2.13 -8.06
N ILE A 245 -9.10 1.24 -7.87
CA ILE A 245 -10.43 1.55 -7.35
C ILE A 245 -10.32 1.83 -5.86
N ASP A 246 -10.98 2.89 -5.38
CA ASP A 246 -10.99 3.23 -3.97
C ASP A 246 -11.53 2.07 -3.12
N ASP A 247 -10.93 1.83 -1.96
CA ASP A 247 -11.25 0.75 -1.02
C ASP A 247 -11.13 -0.68 -1.59
N PHE A 248 -10.58 -0.84 -2.81
CA PHE A 248 -10.41 -2.14 -3.47
C PHE A 248 -8.94 -2.53 -3.63
N ALA A 249 -8.17 -2.45 -2.55
CA ALA A 249 -6.80 -2.92 -2.49
C ALA A 249 -6.73 -4.46 -2.41
N THR A 250 -5.53 -5.02 -2.49
CA THR A 250 -5.28 -6.47 -2.60
C THR A 250 -6.04 -7.31 -1.57
N GLU A 251 -6.06 -6.92 -0.30
CA GLU A 251 -6.75 -7.68 0.75
C GLU A 251 -8.29 -7.65 0.59
N THR A 252 -8.83 -6.49 0.18
CA THR A 252 -10.27 -6.39 -0.12
C THR A 252 -10.63 -7.20 -1.38
N ALA A 253 -9.78 -7.18 -2.40
CA ALA A 253 -9.97 -7.98 -3.61
C ALA A 253 -9.90 -9.49 -3.30
N LYS A 254 -8.94 -9.94 -2.49
CA LYS A 254 -8.88 -11.32 -1.99
C LYS A 254 -10.15 -11.71 -1.23
N LEU A 255 -10.64 -10.82 -0.36
CA LEU A 255 -11.87 -11.06 0.41
C LEU A 255 -13.08 -11.24 -0.52
N VAL A 256 -13.26 -10.38 -1.51
CA VAL A 256 -14.36 -10.49 -2.50
C VAL A 256 -14.26 -11.80 -3.28
N VAL A 257 -13.08 -12.11 -3.81
CA VAL A 257 -12.85 -13.31 -4.61
C VAL A 257 -13.08 -14.59 -3.80
N SER A 258 -12.65 -14.63 -2.54
CA SER A 258 -12.84 -15.78 -1.65
C SER A 258 -14.30 -16.00 -1.20
N ASN A 259 -15.18 -15.00 -1.40
CA ASN A 259 -16.60 -15.08 -1.10
C ASN A 259 -17.48 -15.36 -2.33
N GLY A 260 -16.91 -16.01 -3.36
CA GLY A 260 -17.66 -16.51 -4.52
C GLY A 260 -17.62 -15.64 -5.76
N PHE A 261 -16.99 -14.45 -5.71
CA PHE A 261 -16.76 -13.60 -6.89
C PHE A 261 -15.40 -13.94 -7.53
N ASP A 262 -15.23 -15.20 -7.92
CA ASP A 262 -13.97 -15.81 -8.34
C ASP A 262 -13.62 -15.60 -9.82
N THR A 263 -14.51 -14.98 -10.62
CA THR A 263 -14.24 -14.56 -11.99
C THR A 263 -14.47 -13.07 -12.19
N LEU A 264 -13.83 -12.50 -13.22
CA LEU A 264 -13.98 -11.08 -13.53
C LEU A 264 -15.44 -10.71 -13.84
N GLU A 265 -16.17 -11.58 -14.55
CA GLU A 265 -17.56 -11.38 -14.90
C GLU A 265 -18.44 -11.31 -13.64
N LYS A 266 -18.25 -12.23 -12.69
CA LYS A 266 -18.96 -12.21 -11.40
C LYS A 266 -18.69 -10.93 -10.62
N VAL A 267 -17.43 -10.48 -10.58
CA VAL A 267 -17.05 -9.24 -9.89
C VAL A 267 -17.69 -8.02 -10.58
N GLN A 268 -17.71 -7.98 -11.91
CA GLN A 268 -18.32 -6.88 -12.66
C GLN A 268 -19.86 -6.86 -12.60
N ALA A 269 -20.49 -8.01 -12.36
CA ALA A 269 -21.92 -8.16 -12.21
C ALA A 269 -22.41 -7.99 -10.77
N ALA A 270 -21.50 -7.94 -9.79
CA ALA A 270 -21.82 -7.86 -8.38
C ALA A 270 -22.61 -6.59 -8.03
N THR A 271 -23.65 -6.73 -7.21
CA THR A 271 -24.43 -5.60 -6.69
C THR A 271 -23.84 -5.05 -5.39
N GLU A 272 -24.27 -3.83 -5.02
CA GLU A 272 -23.86 -3.21 -3.75
C GLU A 272 -24.31 -4.08 -2.55
N GLU A 273 -25.51 -4.66 -2.61
CA GLU A 273 -26.09 -5.50 -1.56
C GLU A 273 -25.30 -6.81 -1.38
N GLU A 274 -24.97 -7.49 -2.48
CA GLU A 274 -24.20 -8.73 -2.45
C GLU A 274 -22.81 -8.51 -1.86
N LEU A 275 -22.11 -7.46 -2.28
CA LEU A 275 -20.79 -7.13 -1.73
C LEU A 275 -20.87 -6.68 -0.26
N ALA A 276 -21.91 -5.91 0.12
CA ALA A 276 -22.09 -5.45 1.49
C ALA A 276 -22.39 -6.60 2.48
N ALA A 277 -22.95 -7.70 1.99
CA ALA A 277 -23.21 -8.91 2.79
C ALA A 277 -21.91 -9.66 3.17
N ILE A 278 -20.82 -9.41 2.49
CA ILE A 278 -19.51 -10.00 2.82
C ILE A 278 -19.02 -9.43 4.17
N LYS A 279 -18.77 -10.33 5.12
CA LYS A 279 -18.29 -9.94 6.45
C LYS A 279 -16.97 -9.15 6.36
N GLY A 280 -16.99 -7.91 6.81
CA GLY A 280 -15.81 -7.03 6.83
C GLY A 280 -15.74 -6.03 5.66
N LEU A 281 -16.66 -6.09 4.69
CA LEU A 281 -16.67 -5.13 3.57
C LEU A 281 -17.52 -3.88 3.90
N GLY A 282 -18.79 -4.05 4.26
CA GLY A 282 -19.73 -2.97 4.60
C GLY A 282 -20.22 -2.16 3.40
N ALA A 283 -21.36 -1.47 3.56
CA ALA A 283 -22.08 -0.79 2.48
C ALA A 283 -21.29 0.32 1.78
N ILE A 284 -20.51 1.11 2.53
CA ILE A 284 -19.74 2.23 1.95
C ILE A 284 -18.69 1.71 0.96
N ARG A 285 -17.95 0.65 1.34
CA ARG A 285 -16.94 0.03 0.46
C ARG A 285 -17.59 -0.68 -0.72
N ALA A 286 -18.68 -1.41 -0.49
CA ALA A 286 -19.43 -2.07 -1.56
C ALA A 286 -19.84 -1.08 -2.65
N LYS A 287 -20.43 0.05 -2.27
CA LYS A 287 -20.81 1.13 -3.18
C LYS A 287 -19.60 1.70 -3.95
N ALA A 288 -18.48 1.96 -3.26
CA ALA A 288 -17.26 2.48 -3.90
C ALA A 288 -16.70 1.49 -4.93
N ILE A 289 -16.71 0.19 -4.61
CA ILE A 289 -16.23 -0.88 -5.50
C ILE A 289 -17.11 -0.98 -6.75
N VAL A 290 -18.43 -1.08 -6.61
CA VAL A 290 -19.36 -1.20 -7.75
C VAL A 290 -19.26 0.02 -8.66
N ALA A 291 -19.28 1.22 -8.10
CA ALA A 291 -19.11 2.46 -8.86
C ALA A 291 -17.74 2.53 -9.54
N GLY A 292 -16.68 2.11 -8.87
CA GLY A 292 -15.32 2.08 -9.41
C GLY A 292 -15.17 1.08 -10.55
N LEU A 293 -15.74 -0.12 -10.46
CA LEU A 293 -15.75 -1.13 -11.53
C LEU A 293 -16.51 -0.63 -12.75
N ALA A 294 -17.68 -0.02 -12.55
CA ALA A 294 -18.46 0.57 -13.63
C ALA A 294 -17.69 1.67 -14.37
N ALA A 295 -17.01 2.55 -13.63
CA ALA A 295 -16.19 3.62 -14.19
C ALA A 295 -14.94 3.12 -14.94
N ARG A 296 -14.48 1.89 -14.67
CA ARG A 296 -13.29 1.26 -15.28
C ARG A 296 -13.64 0.24 -16.36
N ARG A 297 -14.91 0.04 -16.69
CA ARG A 297 -15.37 -1.00 -17.62
C ARG A 297 -14.62 -0.98 -18.96
N GLU A 298 -14.48 0.20 -19.58
CA GLU A 298 -13.77 0.34 -20.85
C GLU A 298 -12.27 0.07 -20.71
N GLU A 299 -11.65 0.53 -19.62
CA GLU A 299 -10.23 0.26 -19.34
C GLU A 299 -9.98 -1.24 -19.16
N ILE A 300 -10.85 -1.92 -18.43
CA ILE A 300 -10.79 -3.39 -18.27
C ILE A 300 -10.89 -4.05 -19.65
N GLY A 301 -11.83 -3.62 -20.51
CA GLY A 301 -11.94 -4.14 -21.90
C GLY A 301 -10.63 -4.01 -22.67
N ARG A 302 -10.01 -2.82 -22.66
CA ARG A 302 -8.73 -2.59 -23.34
C ARG A 302 -7.57 -3.40 -22.78
N LEU A 303 -7.55 -3.69 -21.46
CA LEU A 303 -6.58 -4.59 -20.85
C LEU A 303 -6.75 -6.03 -21.34
N LEU A 304 -8.00 -6.51 -21.45
CA LEU A 304 -8.29 -7.84 -21.98
C LEU A 304 -7.88 -7.95 -23.47
N GLU A 305 -8.13 -6.92 -24.27
CA GLU A 305 -7.72 -6.85 -25.70
C GLU A 305 -6.20 -6.98 -25.89
N VAL A 306 -5.39 -6.47 -24.98
CA VAL A 306 -3.92 -6.61 -25.03
C VAL A 306 -3.41 -7.87 -24.35
N GLY A 307 -4.29 -8.82 -24.03
CA GLY A 307 -3.95 -10.14 -23.48
C GLY A 307 -3.72 -10.16 -21.96
N VAL A 308 -4.09 -9.11 -21.25
CA VAL A 308 -4.04 -9.08 -19.77
C VAL A 308 -5.32 -9.70 -19.21
N VAL A 309 -5.41 -11.01 -19.32
CA VAL A 309 -6.57 -11.77 -18.83
C VAL A 309 -6.29 -12.24 -17.42
N PRO A 310 -7.10 -11.82 -16.41
CA PRO A 310 -6.94 -12.30 -15.05
C PRO A 310 -7.37 -13.76 -14.94
N VAL A 311 -6.58 -14.54 -14.18
CA VAL A 311 -6.93 -15.93 -13.88
C VAL A 311 -7.59 -16.02 -12.51
N ALA A 312 -8.60 -16.87 -12.38
CA ALA A 312 -9.16 -17.20 -11.08
C ALA A 312 -8.04 -17.73 -10.17
N PRO A 313 -8.08 -17.44 -8.87
CA PRO A 313 -7.23 -18.16 -7.93
C PRO A 313 -7.52 -19.64 -8.12
N SER A 314 -6.51 -20.44 -8.40
CA SER A 314 -6.70 -21.86 -8.68
C SER A 314 -7.29 -22.56 -7.45
N ALA A 315 -8.61 -22.74 -7.43
CA ALA A 315 -9.31 -23.53 -6.42
C ALA A 315 -8.93 -25.03 -6.48
N GLY A 316 -8.05 -25.41 -7.39
CA GLY A 316 -7.63 -26.77 -7.65
C GLY A 316 -6.14 -26.94 -7.92
N GLY A 317 -5.30 -25.98 -7.55
CA GLY A 317 -3.84 -26.16 -7.68
C GLY A 317 -3.29 -27.23 -6.74
N VAL A 318 -2.08 -27.73 -7.04
CA VAL A 318 -1.39 -28.81 -6.27
C VAL A 318 -1.27 -28.46 -4.78
N LEU A 319 -1.31 -27.17 -4.44
CA LEU A 319 -1.27 -26.70 -3.06
C LEU A 319 -2.65 -26.33 -2.49
N SER A 320 -3.74 -26.65 -3.20
CA SER A 320 -5.09 -26.40 -2.73
C SER A 320 -5.35 -27.04 -1.36
N GLY A 321 -5.94 -26.26 -0.43
CA GLY A 321 -6.15 -26.70 0.94
C GLY A 321 -4.93 -26.75 1.83
N LYS A 322 -3.73 -26.38 1.32
CA LYS A 322 -2.50 -26.29 2.10
C LYS A 322 -2.17 -24.86 2.44
N SER A 323 -1.70 -24.62 3.66
CA SER A 323 -1.28 -23.30 4.14
C SER A 323 0.21 -23.25 4.42
N PHE A 324 0.84 -22.13 4.10
CA PHE A 324 2.29 -21.94 4.18
C PHE A 324 2.64 -20.68 4.99
N CYS A 325 3.72 -20.78 5.76
CA CYS A 325 4.37 -19.65 6.40
C CYS A 325 5.86 -19.70 6.12
N PHE A 326 6.44 -18.56 5.76
CA PHE A 326 7.88 -18.46 5.45
C PHE A 326 8.62 -17.76 6.59
N THR A 327 9.80 -18.26 6.96
CA THR A 327 10.62 -17.69 8.05
C THR A 327 12.12 -17.81 7.75
N GLY A 328 12.90 -16.87 8.30
CA GLY A 328 14.36 -16.82 8.13
C GLY A 328 14.79 -16.20 6.79
N ALA A 329 16.10 -16.25 6.54
CA ALA A 329 16.71 -15.82 5.27
C ALA A 329 16.57 -16.94 4.23
N LEU A 330 15.82 -16.65 3.16
CA LEU A 330 15.60 -17.54 2.03
C LEU A 330 16.48 -17.13 0.85
N SER A 331 16.67 -18.01 -0.13
CA SER A 331 17.49 -17.76 -1.33
C SER A 331 16.87 -16.73 -2.28
N ARG A 332 15.55 -16.54 -2.21
CA ARG A 332 14.79 -15.53 -2.97
C ARG A 332 13.98 -14.63 -2.02
N PRO A 333 13.53 -13.47 -2.46
CA PRO A 333 12.60 -12.66 -1.70
C PRO A 333 11.37 -13.46 -1.28
N ARG A 334 10.92 -13.29 -0.02
CA ARG A 334 9.76 -14.03 0.51
C ARG A 334 8.50 -13.88 -0.35
N LYS A 335 8.28 -12.72 -0.92
CA LYS A 335 7.16 -12.44 -1.82
C LYS A 335 7.13 -13.34 -3.06
N ASP A 336 8.28 -13.81 -3.55
CA ASP A 336 8.31 -14.70 -4.72
C ASP A 336 7.78 -16.10 -4.36
N TYR A 337 8.11 -16.60 -3.18
CA TYR A 337 7.55 -17.84 -2.66
C TYR A 337 6.07 -17.74 -2.35
N GLU A 338 5.64 -16.63 -1.77
CA GLU A 338 4.23 -16.35 -1.48
C GLU A 338 3.38 -16.36 -2.77
N ARG A 339 3.90 -15.75 -3.85
CA ARG A 339 3.25 -15.80 -5.18
C ARG A 339 3.17 -17.22 -5.75
N MET A 340 4.22 -18.02 -5.59
CA MET A 340 4.20 -19.41 -6.05
C MET A 340 3.11 -20.22 -5.35
N VAL A 341 2.96 -20.04 -4.03
CA VAL A 341 1.88 -20.66 -3.26
C VAL A 341 0.51 -20.21 -3.76
N GLU A 342 0.31 -18.90 -3.92
CA GLU A 342 -0.97 -18.35 -4.39
C GLU A 342 -1.30 -18.80 -5.83
N ALA A 343 -0.31 -18.84 -6.72
CA ALA A 343 -0.46 -19.32 -8.10
C ALA A 343 -0.84 -20.79 -8.18
N THR A 344 -0.45 -21.59 -7.19
CA THR A 344 -0.72 -23.03 -7.12
C THR A 344 -1.88 -23.39 -6.16
N GLY A 345 -2.69 -22.38 -5.75
CA GLY A 345 -3.92 -22.58 -4.97
C GLY A 345 -3.71 -22.76 -3.48
N GLY A 346 -2.50 -22.56 -2.96
CA GLY A 346 -2.22 -22.57 -1.53
C GLY A 346 -2.55 -21.26 -0.82
N THR A 347 -2.56 -21.28 0.50
CA THR A 347 -2.85 -20.11 1.35
C THR A 347 -1.60 -19.68 2.12
N ILE A 348 -1.35 -18.37 2.20
CA ILE A 348 -0.25 -17.81 3.02
C ILE A 348 -0.76 -17.39 4.38
N LEU A 349 -0.05 -17.79 5.43
CA LEU A 349 -0.28 -17.34 6.79
C LEU A 349 0.91 -16.50 7.29
N SER A 350 0.62 -15.40 7.98
CA SER A 350 1.65 -14.49 8.53
C SER A 350 2.42 -15.08 9.72
N GLY A 351 1.88 -16.14 10.32
CA GLY A 351 2.44 -16.78 11.51
C GLY A 351 2.11 -18.26 11.62
N VAL A 352 2.74 -18.92 12.59
CA VAL A 352 2.51 -20.33 12.89
C VAL A 352 1.24 -20.47 13.73
N THR A 353 0.21 -21.08 13.15
CA THR A 353 -1.07 -21.45 13.79
C THR A 353 -1.28 -22.95 13.74
N LYS A 354 -2.32 -23.46 14.40
CA LYS A 354 -2.68 -24.89 14.34
C LYS A 354 -3.13 -25.35 12.93
N GLU A 355 -3.55 -24.41 12.11
CA GLU A 355 -4.06 -24.62 10.76
C GLU A 355 -2.95 -24.53 9.70
N LEU A 356 -1.70 -24.23 10.13
CA LEU A 356 -0.57 -24.16 9.24
C LEU A 356 -0.13 -25.55 8.78
N SER A 357 -0.14 -25.79 7.47
CA SER A 357 0.31 -27.06 6.89
C SER A 357 1.84 -27.14 6.84
N TYR A 358 2.48 -26.08 6.36
CA TYR A 358 3.93 -26.07 6.15
C TYR A 358 4.58 -24.79 6.67
N LEU A 359 5.67 -24.94 7.44
CA LEU A 359 6.60 -23.85 7.73
C LEU A 359 7.84 -24.02 6.84
N VAL A 360 8.01 -23.09 5.89
CA VAL A 360 9.15 -23.09 4.97
C VAL A 360 10.29 -22.27 5.56
N MET A 361 11.49 -22.84 5.64
CA MET A 361 12.65 -22.21 6.25
C MET A 361 13.94 -22.79 5.68
N LYS A 362 15.06 -22.08 5.86
CA LYS A 362 16.37 -22.50 5.33
C LYS A 362 16.85 -23.83 5.96
N ASP A 363 16.62 -23.99 7.26
CA ASP A 363 17.05 -25.19 8.01
C ASP A 363 15.89 -25.67 8.89
N PRO A 364 15.20 -26.77 8.46
CA PRO A 364 14.08 -27.37 9.22
C PRO A 364 14.46 -27.89 10.60
N SER A 365 15.75 -28.11 10.89
CA SER A 365 16.25 -28.54 12.21
C SER A 365 16.46 -27.38 13.19
N SER A 366 16.38 -26.13 12.71
CA SER A 366 16.61 -24.91 13.51
C SER A 366 15.76 -24.88 14.79
N GLY A 367 16.36 -24.39 15.87
CA GLY A 367 15.70 -24.13 17.18
C GLY A 367 14.99 -22.79 17.26
N SER A 368 14.63 -22.14 16.13
CA SER A 368 13.94 -20.85 16.15
C SER A 368 12.56 -20.96 16.80
N SER A 369 12.10 -19.90 17.45
CA SER A 369 10.79 -19.86 18.16
C SER A 369 9.60 -20.23 17.25
N LYS A 370 9.68 -19.90 15.95
CA LYS A 370 8.66 -20.32 14.96
C LYS A 370 8.74 -21.81 14.65
N ALA A 371 9.94 -22.37 14.55
CA ALA A 371 10.13 -23.81 14.30
C ALA A 371 9.67 -24.64 15.49
N GLU A 372 10.00 -24.24 16.71
CA GLU A 372 9.52 -24.90 17.93
C GLU A 372 7.99 -24.89 18.03
N LYS A 373 7.39 -23.72 17.71
CA LYS A 373 5.94 -23.56 17.69
C LYS A 373 5.27 -24.45 16.62
N ALA A 374 5.89 -24.55 15.43
CA ALA A 374 5.43 -25.41 14.36
C ALA A 374 5.45 -26.89 14.78
N ARG A 375 6.56 -27.36 15.33
CA ARG A 375 6.68 -28.72 15.84
C ARG A 375 5.64 -29.04 16.93
N LYS A 376 5.40 -28.06 17.84
CA LYS A 376 4.36 -28.19 18.89
C LYS A 376 2.95 -28.35 18.33
N TYR A 377 2.67 -27.78 17.16
CA TYR A 377 1.37 -27.88 16.50
C TYR A 377 1.28 -29.05 15.50
N GLY A 378 2.37 -29.80 15.29
CA GLY A 378 2.43 -30.86 14.30
C GLY A 378 2.59 -30.33 12.86
N THR A 379 2.90 -29.05 12.70
CA THR A 379 3.14 -28.44 11.39
C THR A 379 4.46 -28.98 10.80
N GLN A 380 4.45 -29.35 9.52
CA GLN A 380 5.66 -29.81 8.83
C GLN A 380 6.61 -28.62 8.57
N CYS A 381 7.85 -28.74 9.06
CA CYS A 381 8.93 -27.82 8.71
C CYS A 381 9.67 -28.37 7.48
N ILE A 382 9.71 -27.61 6.40
CA ILE A 382 10.35 -27.98 5.15
C ILE A 382 11.38 -26.94 4.71
N ASP A 383 12.38 -27.36 3.94
CA ASP A 383 13.32 -26.46 3.30
C ASP A 383 12.80 -25.92 1.95
N GLU A 384 13.58 -25.03 1.34
CA GLU A 384 13.21 -24.42 0.06
C GLU A 384 13.17 -25.46 -1.08
N LYS A 385 14.00 -26.50 -1.01
CA LYS A 385 14.05 -27.55 -2.02
C LYS A 385 12.77 -28.39 -1.97
N ALA A 386 12.39 -28.85 -0.80
CA ALA A 386 11.14 -29.60 -0.60
C ALA A 386 9.91 -28.75 -0.96
N PHE A 387 9.93 -27.44 -0.69
CA PHE A 387 8.89 -26.51 -1.14
C PHE A 387 8.82 -26.45 -2.68
N MET A 388 9.97 -26.30 -3.35
CA MET A 388 10.02 -26.26 -4.82
C MET A 388 9.56 -27.56 -5.45
N GLU A 389 9.83 -28.71 -4.83
CA GLU A 389 9.32 -30.01 -5.25
C GLU A 389 7.78 -30.08 -5.11
N LEU A 390 7.21 -29.52 -4.04
CA LEU A 390 5.75 -29.43 -3.88
C LEU A 390 5.09 -28.53 -4.95
N VAL A 391 5.75 -27.45 -5.35
CA VAL A 391 5.29 -26.55 -6.42
C VAL A 391 5.56 -27.16 -7.79
N GLY A 392 6.71 -27.83 -7.99
CA GLY A 392 7.18 -28.34 -9.28
C GLY A 392 6.53 -29.65 -9.73
N ASN A 393 5.89 -30.41 -8.84
CA ASN A 393 5.04 -31.56 -9.21
C ASN A 393 3.71 -31.12 -9.85
N ALA A 394 3.59 -29.84 -10.25
CA ALA A 394 2.45 -29.19 -10.88
C ALA A 394 2.59 -29.04 -12.43
N GLY A 395 3.64 -29.61 -13.04
CA GLY A 395 3.90 -29.58 -14.47
C GLY A 395 3.60 -30.89 -15.18
#